data_25b7dfe6193fd32d850b084a1966a506
#
_entry.id   25b7dfe6193fd32d850b084a1966a506
#
_cell.length_a   1.000
_cell.length_b   1.000
_cell.length_c   1.000
_cell.angle_alpha   90.00
_cell.angle_beta   90.00
_cell.angle_gamma   90.00
#
_symmetry.space_group_name_H-M   'P 1'
#
loop_
_entity.id
_entity.type
_entity.pdbx_description
1 polymer ?
#
loop_
_entity_poly.entity_id
_entity_poly.type
_entity_poly.pdbx_seq_one_letter_code
_entity_poly.pdbx_strand_id
1 'polypeptide(L)'
;KVLRIDYDKKEVVAEHQTLAYDYLLLAMGGEANDFGTPGVKEHAVTLWSIEAAERLHDHILESCKRAMYEHDPAKRRALLTFTVIGAGFTGVEMVGELIDWVPILAKEYKLDEAEFSLKIVEAMPTILNMVTEKEQGKAVRYLEKKGVELILGDGVASVEEGVLNLASGKAIPTYTAVWTAGVKANTDTADF
;
A
#
# COMPACT_ATOMS: atom_id res chain seq x y z
N LYS A 1 0.20 9.11 -29.51
CA LYS A 1 -0.93 8.78 -28.60
C LYS A 1 -2.00 8.06 -29.41
N VAL A 2 -2.62 6.99 -28.87
CA VAL A 2 -3.82 6.37 -29.43
C VAL A 2 -5.01 7.26 -29.08
N LEU A 3 -5.88 7.49 -30.07
CA LEU A 3 -7.08 8.33 -29.94
C LEU A 3 -8.35 7.49 -29.85
N ARG A 4 -8.41 6.39 -30.61
CA ARG A 4 -9.52 5.42 -30.58
C ARG A 4 -9.13 4.11 -31.24
N ILE A 5 -9.89 3.07 -30.96
CA ILE A 5 -9.84 1.77 -31.63
C ILE A 5 -11.17 1.58 -32.39
N ASP A 6 -11.07 1.30 -33.71
CA ASP A 6 -12.21 0.93 -34.51
C ASP A 6 -12.22 -0.60 -34.68
N TYR A 7 -13.04 -1.24 -33.87
CA TYR A 7 -13.10 -2.71 -33.81
C TYR A 7 -13.71 -3.32 -35.09
N ASP A 8 -14.61 -2.59 -35.74
CA ASP A 8 -15.28 -3.09 -36.94
C ASP A 8 -14.32 -3.08 -38.14
N LYS A 9 -13.50 -2.02 -38.23
CA LYS A 9 -12.48 -1.90 -39.29
C LYS A 9 -11.16 -2.55 -38.95
N LYS A 10 -11.00 -2.97 -37.70
CA LYS A 10 -9.72 -3.45 -37.13
C LYS A 10 -8.60 -2.43 -37.31
N GLU A 11 -8.82 -1.20 -36.87
CA GLU A 11 -7.88 -0.10 -37.01
C GLU A 11 -7.63 0.56 -35.62
N VAL A 12 -6.36 0.86 -35.37
CA VAL A 12 -5.94 1.73 -34.25
C VAL A 12 -5.64 3.11 -34.82
N VAL A 13 -6.40 4.11 -34.41
CA VAL A 13 -6.22 5.51 -34.81
C VAL A 13 -5.36 6.22 -33.80
N ALA A 14 -4.18 6.65 -34.23
CA ALA A 14 -3.27 7.46 -33.42
C ALA A 14 -3.17 8.90 -33.97
N GLU A 15 -2.53 9.80 -33.23
CA GLU A 15 -2.40 11.23 -33.58
C GLU A 15 -1.85 11.46 -35.01
N HIS A 16 -0.96 10.59 -35.50
CA HIS A 16 -0.23 10.81 -36.72
C HIS A 16 -0.40 9.67 -37.73
N GLN A 17 -1.11 8.61 -37.37
CA GLN A 17 -1.28 7.46 -38.26
C GLN A 17 -2.46 6.60 -37.85
N THR A 18 -2.96 5.80 -38.83
CA THR A 18 -3.91 4.72 -38.60
C THR A 18 -3.21 3.41 -38.91
N LEU A 19 -3.31 2.42 -38.01
CA LEU A 19 -2.70 1.11 -38.12
C LEU A 19 -3.79 0.06 -38.21
N ALA A 20 -3.81 -0.73 -39.29
CA ALA A 20 -4.66 -1.90 -39.39
C ALA A 20 -4.04 -3.08 -38.62
N TYR A 21 -4.88 -3.97 -38.07
CA TYR A 21 -4.45 -5.16 -37.34
C TYR A 21 -5.32 -6.37 -37.66
N ASP A 22 -4.74 -7.55 -37.61
CA ASP A 22 -5.48 -8.81 -37.60
C ASP A 22 -5.84 -9.21 -36.14
N TYR A 23 -4.90 -8.99 -35.22
CA TYR A 23 -5.04 -9.21 -33.80
C TYR A 23 -4.51 -7.99 -33.04
N LEU A 24 -5.25 -7.54 -32.02
CA LEU A 24 -4.86 -6.44 -31.17
C LEU A 24 -4.76 -6.92 -29.71
N LEU A 25 -3.61 -6.70 -29.08
CA LEU A 25 -3.41 -6.94 -27.67
C LEU A 25 -3.37 -5.60 -26.93
N LEU A 26 -4.32 -5.38 -26.02
CA LEU A 26 -4.33 -4.24 -25.12
C LEU A 26 -3.54 -4.62 -23.84
N ALA A 27 -2.36 -4.05 -23.70
CA ALA A 27 -1.45 -4.32 -22.58
C ALA A 27 -1.15 -3.03 -21.80
N MET A 28 -2.20 -2.32 -21.40
CA MET A 28 -2.13 -1.00 -20.77
C MET A 28 -1.78 -1.04 -19.28
N GLY A 29 -1.50 -2.23 -18.73
CA GLY A 29 -1.17 -2.44 -17.33
C GLY A 29 -2.38 -2.29 -16.40
N GLY A 30 -2.08 -2.09 -15.14
CA GLY A 30 -3.06 -1.88 -14.09
C GLY A 30 -2.74 -0.64 -13.27
N GLU A 31 -3.57 -0.37 -12.30
CA GLU A 31 -3.39 0.68 -11.31
C GLU A 31 -3.86 0.22 -9.92
N ALA A 32 -3.44 0.92 -8.88
CA ALA A 32 -3.92 0.63 -7.53
C ALA A 32 -5.44 0.85 -7.45
N ASN A 33 -6.13 -0.08 -6.81
CA ASN A 33 -7.56 0.02 -6.55
C ASN A 33 -7.79 0.44 -5.11
N ASP A 34 -8.30 1.64 -4.90
CA ASP A 34 -8.67 2.16 -3.59
C ASP A 34 -10.07 1.72 -3.12
N PHE A 35 -10.81 0.98 -3.97
CA PHE A 35 -12.20 0.56 -3.76
C PHE A 35 -13.15 1.72 -3.40
N GLY A 36 -12.78 2.96 -3.73
CA GLY A 36 -13.53 4.15 -3.36
C GLY A 36 -13.43 4.49 -1.87
N THR A 37 -12.47 3.94 -1.14
CA THR A 37 -12.26 4.21 0.28
C THR A 37 -11.84 5.67 0.50
N PRO A 38 -12.62 6.44 1.29
CA PRO A 38 -12.36 7.86 1.52
C PRO A 38 -10.95 8.13 2.06
N GLY A 39 -10.28 9.13 1.52
CA GLY A 39 -8.98 9.62 1.97
C GLY A 39 -7.78 8.78 1.57
N VAL A 40 -7.94 7.65 0.88
CA VAL A 40 -6.80 6.83 0.43
C VAL A 40 -5.92 7.59 -0.54
N LYS A 41 -6.49 8.34 -1.48
CA LYS A 41 -5.74 9.10 -2.47
C LYS A 41 -4.94 10.25 -1.87
N GLU A 42 -5.46 10.85 -0.81
CA GLU A 42 -4.91 12.02 -0.14
C GLU A 42 -3.90 11.66 0.94
N HIS A 43 -4.12 10.55 1.66
CA HIS A 43 -3.43 10.25 2.91
C HIS A 43 -2.72 8.88 2.94
N ALA A 44 -2.85 8.05 1.91
CA ALA A 44 -2.12 6.80 1.80
C ALA A 44 -1.14 6.83 0.62
N VAL A 45 -0.08 6.04 0.73
CA VAL A 45 0.87 5.82 -0.38
C VAL A 45 0.60 4.46 -1.00
N THR A 46 0.37 4.43 -2.32
CA THR A 46 0.21 3.18 -3.08
C THR A 46 1.56 2.74 -3.62
N LEU A 47 1.89 1.45 -3.52
CA LEU A 47 3.12 0.89 -4.11
C LEU A 47 2.84 0.37 -5.52
N TRP A 48 2.80 1.27 -6.50
CA TRP A 48 2.51 0.90 -7.89
C TRP A 48 3.60 1.31 -8.88
N SER A 49 4.45 2.25 -8.53
CA SER A 49 5.54 2.74 -9.39
C SER A 49 6.80 3.01 -8.58
N ILE A 50 7.92 3.20 -9.28
CA ILE A 50 9.20 3.59 -8.65
C ILE A 50 9.04 4.93 -7.92
N GLU A 51 8.38 5.90 -8.55
CA GLU A 51 8.13 7.22 -7.95
C GLU A 51 7.25 7.12 -6.69
N ALA A 52 6.32 6.15 -6.64
CA ALA A 52 5.53 5.91 -5.43
C ALA A 52 6.38 5.28 -4.31
N ALA A 53 7.30 4.38 -4.66
CA ALA A 53 8.25 3.81 -3.70
C ALA A 53 9.22 4.89 -3.17
N GLU A 54 9.74 5.75 -4.02
CA GLU A 54 10.58 6.89 -3.61
C GLU A 54 9.82 7.84 -2.68
N ARG A 55 8.57 8.19 -3.00
CA ARG A 55 7.73 9.00 -2.10
C ARG A 55 7.49 8.34 -0.75
N LEU A 56 7.25 7.03 -0.72
CA LEU A 56 7.10 6.30 0.54
C LEU A 56 8.39 6.31 1.35
N HIS A 57 9.52 6.06 0.70
CA HIS A 57 10.84 6.13 1.32
C HIS A 57 11.05 7.50 1.99
N ASP A 58 10.90 8.58 1.24
CA ASP A 58 11.10 9.94 1.75
C ASP A 58 10.11 10.31 2.86
N HIS A 59 8.86 9.86 2.75
CA HIS A 59 7.84 10.04 3.77
C HIS A 59 8.21 9.34 5.09
N ILE A 60 8.75 8.12 5.04
CA ILE A 60 9.21 7.39 6.23
C ILE A 60 10.38 8.13 6.89
N LEU A 61 11.37 8.59 6.11
CA LEU A 61 12.49 9.37 6.63
C LEU A 61 12.01 10.67 7.30
N GLU A 62 11.07 11.37 6.67
CA GLU A 62 10.50 12.60 7.22
C GLU A 62 9.70 12.33 8.51
N SER A 63 8.96 11.23 8.57
CA SER A 63 8.24 10.81 9.77
C SER A 63 9.21 10.54 10.93
N CYS A 64 10.33 9.87 10.68
CA CYS A 64 11.39 9.67 11.67
C CYS A 64 12.01 11.00 12.15
N LYS A 65 12.31 11.94 11.22
CA LYS A 65 12.81 13.27 11.58
C LYS A 65 11.83 14.03 12.46
N ARG A 66 10.56 14.04 12.09
CA ARG A 66 9.52 14.69 12.89
C ARG A 66 9.41 14.08 14.27
N ALA A 67 9.47 12.75 14.37
CA ALA A 67 9.42 12.04 15.66
C ALA A 67 10.57 12.40 16.59
N MET A 68 11.78 12.72 16.07
CA MET A 68 12.91 13.16 16.91
C MET A 68 12.58 14.41 17.75
N TYR A 69 11.76 15.31 17.21
CA TYR A 69 11.45 16.61 17.83
C TYR A 69 10.04 16.70 18.37
N GLU A 70 9.22 15.63 18.17
CA GLU A 70 7.84 15.63 18.65
C GLU A 70 7.79 15.37 20.16
N HIS A 71 7.15 16.30 20.89
CA HIS A 71 7.01 16.26 22.34
C HIS A 71 5.70 15.62 22.80
N ASP A 72 4.68 15.56 21.95
CA ASP A 72 3.43 14.84 22.23
C ASP A 72 3.65 13.33 22.04
N PRO A 73 3.57 12.52 23.12
CA PRO A 73 3.83 11.09 23.03
C PRO A 73 2.85 10.34 22.13
N ALA A 74 1.61 10.83 21.96
CA ALA A 74 0.61 10.19 21.11
C ALA A 74 0.95 10.44 19.65
N LYS A 75 1.28 11.68 19.30
CA LYS A 75 1.67 12.07 17.96
C LYS A 75 3.01 11.44 17.55
N ARG A 76 3.97 11.39 18.48
CA ARG A 76 5.26 10.71 18.26
C ARG A 76 5.04 9.22 17.93
N ARG A 77 4.20 8.52 18.67
CA ARG A 77 3.83 7.13 18.35
C ARG A 77 3.17 7.00 17.00
N ALA A 78 2.24 7.90 16.66
CA ALA A 78 1.58 7.87 15.35
C ALA A 78 2.57 8.08 14.19
N LEU A 79 3.60 8.91 14.36
CA LEU A 79 4.68 9.11 13.38
C LEU A 79 5.54 7.86 13.19
N LEU A 80 5.71 7.05 14.23
CA LEU A 80 6.50 5.81 14.21
C LEU A 80 5.64 4.55 14.04
N THR A 81 4.34 4.71 13.78
CA THR A 81 3.44 3.61 13.44
C THR A 81 3.30 3.53 11.91
N PHE A 82 3.78 2.44 11.32
CA PHE A 82 3.68 2.18 9.89
C PHE A 82 2.64 1.09 9.66
N THR A 83 1.58 1.43 8.95
CA THR A 83 0.43 0.55 8.72
C THR A 83 0.32 0.19 7.25
N VAL A 84 0.45 -1.09 6.95
CA VAL A 84 0.26 -1.64 5.60
C VAL A 84 -1.16 -2.19 5.48
N ILE A 85 -1.89 -1.76 4.45
CA ILE A 85 -3.26 -2.16 4.16
C ILE A 85 -3.25 -3.16 3.02
N GLY A 86 -3.74 -4.37 3.31
CA GLY A 86 -3.69 -5.53 2.44
C GLY A 86 -2.57 -6.50 2.82
N ALA A 87 -2.94 -7.75 3.10
CA ALA A 87 -2.02 -8.81 3.50
C ALA A 87 -1.77 -9.86 2.39
N GLY A 88 -1.84 -9.43 1.13
CA GLY A 88 -1.34 -10.19 -0.01
C GLY A 88 0.19 -10.22 -0.05
N PHE A 89 0.76 -10.76 -1.14
CA PHE A 89 2.23 -10.84 -1.29
C PHE A 89 2.90 -9.48 -1.12
N THR A 90 2.44 -8.45 -1.82
CA THR A 90 3.04 -7.11 -1.77
C THR A 90 3.03 -6.52 -0.35
N GLY A 91 1.92 -6.68 0.38
CA GLY A 91 1.82 -6.16 1.76
C GLY A 91 2.74 -6.90 2.72
N VAL A 92 2.81 -8.22 2.61
CA VAL A 92 3.70 -9.04 3.46
C VAL A 92 5.17 -8.76 3.15
N GLU A 93 5.54 -8.62 1.88
CA GLU A 93 6.89 -8.23 1.47
C GLU A 93 7.25 -6.83 1.99
N MET A 94 6.33 -5.85 1.83
CA MET A 94 6.53 -4.49 2.34
C MET A 94 6.80 -4.47 3.85
N VAL A 95 6.04 -5.24 4.62
CA VAL A 95 6.29 -5.33 6.08
C VAL A 95 7.60 -6.05 6.36
N GLY A 96 7.99 -7.03 5.55
CA GLY A 96 9.29 -7.69 5.64
C GLY A 96 10.44 -6.68 5.50
N GLU A 97 10.39 -5.81 4.50
CA GLU A 97 11.36 -4.73 4.31
C GLU A 97 11.36 -3.74 5.49
N LEU A 98 10.19 -3.37 6.00
CA LEU A 98 10.10 -2.47 7.16
C LEU A 98 10.71 -3.09 8.43
N ILE A 99 10.53 -4.40 8.65
CA ILE A 99 11.16 -5.12 9.77
C ILE A 99 12.68 -4.96 9.74
N ASP A 100 13.28 -5.09 8.57
CA ASP A 100 14.73 -5.01 8.41
C ASP A 100 15.23 -3.55 8.40
N TRP A 101 14.37 -2.61 8.02
CA TRP A 101 14.73 -1.19 7.94
C TRP A 101 14.60 -0.45 9.27
N VAL A 102 13.64 -0.82 10.14
CA VAL A 102 13.40 -0.19 11.45
C VAL A 102 14.67 -0.07 12.31
N PRO A 103 15.52 -1.10 12.48
CA PRO A 103 16.76 -0.97 13.26
C PRO A 103 17.74 0.07 12.67
N ILE A 104 17.77 0.19 11.34
CA ILE A 104 18.62 1.17 10.63
C ILE A 104 18.09 2.58 10.89
N LEU A 105 16.78 2.80 10.73
CA LEU A 105 16.11 4.07 11.00
C LEU A 105 16.28 4.50 12.48
N ALA A 106 16.06 3.58 13.40
CA ALA A 106 16.22 3.83 14.84
C ALA A 106 17.65 4.34 15.15
N LYS A 107 18.66 3.68 14.61
CA LYS A 107 20.06 4.08 14.78
C LYS A 107 20.36 5.45 14.12
N GLU A 108 19.91 5.66 12.90
CA GLU A 108 20.18 6.88 12.13
C GLU A 108 19.56 8.11 12.78
N TYR A 109 18.30 8.00 13.21
CA TYR A 109 17.52 9.09 13.81
C TYR A 109 17.60 9.13 15.34
N LYS A 110 18.43 8.28 15.96
CA LYS A 110 18.59 8.19 17.43
C LYS A 110 17.24 8.02 18.16
N LEU A 111 16.40 7.19 17.60
CA LEU A 111 15.11 6.77 18.15
C LEU A 111 15.26 5.42 18.85
N ASP A 112 14.37 5.11 19.79
CA ASP A 112 14.31 3.75 20.35
C ASP A 112 13.56 2.84 19.35
N GLU A 113 14.15 1.70 19.00
CA GLU A 113 13.54 0.70 18.13
C GLU A 113 12.19 0.23 18.67
N ALA A 114 12.03 0.18 20.00
CA ALA A 114 10.79 -0.20 20.67
C ALA A 114 9.65 0.82 20.50
N GLU A 115 9.92 2.04 20.02
CA GLU A 115 8.89 3.04 19.72
C GLU A 115 8.22 2.80 18.35
N PHE A 116 8.86 2.03 17.48
CA PHE A 116 8.28 1.70 16.17
C PHE A 116 7.19 0.64 16.30
N SER A 117 6.12 0.82 15.54
CA SER A 117 5.01 -0.13 15.47
C SER A 117 4.69 -0.46 14.02
N LEU A 118 4.80 -1.73 13.68
CA LEU A 118 4.45 -2.24 12.35
C LEU A 118 3.10 -2.96 12.42
N LYS A 119 2.18 -2.60 11.52
CA LYS A 119 0.83 -3.17 11.48
C LYS A 119 0.47 -3.61 10.07
N ILE A 120 -0.27 -4.71 9.99
CA ILE A 120 -0.99 -5.12 8.78
C ILE A 120 -2.49 -5.07 9.07
N VAL A 121 -3.25 -4.42 8.19
CA VAL A 121 -4.71 -4.42 8.21
C VAL A 121 -5.20 -5.20 6.99
N GLU A 122 -6.04 -6.20 7.22
CA GLU A 122 -6.58 -7.05 6.16
C GLU A 122 -8.07 -7.32 6.41
N ALA A 123 -8.89 -7.08 5.38
CA ALA A 123 -10.33 -7.32 5.44
C ALA A 123 -10.68 -8.81 5.51
N MET A 124 -9.83 -9.67 4.95
CA MET A 124 -9.99 -11.11 5.01
C MET A 124 -9.49 -11.66 6.37
N PRO A 125 -10.00 -12.83 6.80
CA PRO A 125 -9.59 -13.42 8.08
C PRO A 125 -8.18 -14.02 8.08
N THR A 126 -7.49 -14.03 6.93
CA THR A 126 -6.16 -14.63 6.76
C THR A 126 -5.26 -13.74 5.91
N ILE A 127 -3.94 -13.85 6.11
CA ILE A 127 -2.95 -13.29 5.20
C ILE A 127 -2.66 -14.27 4.07
N LEU A 128 -2.11 -13.80 2.94
CA LEU A 128 -1.62 -14.63 1.84
C LEU A 128 -2.64 -15.70 1.42
N ASN A 129 -3.89 -15.32 1.19
CA ASN A 129 -5.01 -16.23 0.87
C ASN A 129 -4.80 -17.12 -0.37
N MET A 130 -3.75 -16.89 -1.15
CA MET A 130 -3.40 -17.66 -2.34
C MET A 130 -2.41 -18.80 -2.06
N VAL A 131 -1.91 -18.95 -0.83
CA VAL A 131 -1.02 -20.06 -0.45
C VAL A 131 -1.71 -21.02 0.52
N THR A 132 -1.07 -22.15 0.83
CA THR A 132 -1.64 -23.16 1.74
C THR A 132 -1.71 -22.64 3.18
N GLU A 133 -2.66 -23.15 3.96
CA GLU A 133 -2.81 -22.81 5.40
C GLU A 133 -1.51 -23.03 6.19
N LYS A 134 -0.72 -24.04 5.82
CA LYS A 134 0.57 -24.33 6.44
C LYS A 134 1.57 -23.19 6.19
N GLU A 135 1.58 -22.63 4.99
CA GLU A 135 2.46 -21.51 4.62
C GLU A 135 1.97 -20.21 5.26
N GLN A 136 0.66 -19.96 5.22
CA GLN A 136 0.04 -18.84 5.95
C GLN A 136 0.45 -18.86 7.43
N GLY A 137 0.29 -20.01 8.10
CA GLY A 137 0.66 -20.15 9.50
C GLY A 137 2.15 -19.96 9.79
N LYS A 138 3.04 -20.23 8.83
CA LYS A 138 4.47 -19.89 8.98
C LYS A 138 4.69 -18.39 8.90
N ALA A 139 4.07 -17.73 7.92
CA ALA A 139 4.18 -16.29 7.74
C ALA A 139 3.62 -15.52 8.94
N VAL A 140 2.43 -15.89 9.43
CA VAL A 140 1.83 -15.32 10.65
C VAL A 140 2.80 -15.40 11.82
N ARG A 141 3.29 -16.61 12.15
CA ARG A 141 4.23 -16.78 13.27
C ARG A 141 5.53 -16.00 13.10
N TYR A 142 6.02 -15.84 11.87
CA TYR A 142 7.20 -15.02 11.60
C TYR A 142 6.94 -13.55 11.88
N LEU A 143 5.85 -13.00 11.34
CA LEU A 143 5.47 -11.61 11.51
C LEU A 143 5.20 -11.27 12.98
N GLU A 144 4.43 -12.10 13.69
CA GLU A 144 4.16 -11.94 15.12
C GLU A 144 5.45 -11.99 15.97
N LYS A 145 6.36 -12.94 15.66
CA LYS A 145 7.67 -13.03 16.33
C LYS A 145 8.51 -11.77 16.11
N LYS A 146 8.32 -11.09 14.99
CA LYS A 146 8.98 -9.82 14.65
C LYS A 146 8.26 -8.59 15.20
N GLY A 147 7.19 -8.77 15.99
CA GLY A 147 6.45 -7.69 16.63
C GLY A 147 5.43 -7.01 15.71
N VAL A 148 5.11 -7.58 14.55
CA VAL A 148 4.08 -7.04 13.66
C VAL A 148 2.69 -7.36 14.21
N GLU A 149 1.85 -6.34 14.35
CA GLU A 149 0.44 -6.51 14.73
C GLU A 149 -0.40 -6.83 13.48
N LEU A 150 -1.06 -7.98 13.52
CA LEU A 150 -1.98 -8.42 12.45
C LEU A 150 -3.42 -8.11 12.85
N ILE A 151 -4.08 -7.23 12.09
CA ILE A 151 -5.48 -6.84 12.25
C ILE A 151 -6.23 -7.46 11.07
N LEU A 152 -6.78 -8.64 11.32
CA LEU A 152 -7.43 -9.47 10.29
C LEU A 152 -8.95 -9.47 10.46
N GLY A 153 -9.68 -9.61 9.35
CA GLY A 153 -11.14 -9.60 9.34
C GLY A 153 -11.73 -8.21 9.56
N ASP A 154 -10.94 -7.15 9.39
CA ASP A 154 -11.38 -5.77 9.60
C ASP A 154 -10.84 -4.87 8.49
N GLY A 155 -11.72 -4.37 7.65
CA GLY A 155 -11.35 -3.52 6.52
C GLY A 155 -11.15 -2.06 6.93
N VAL A 156 -10.52 -1.29 6.05
CA VAL A 156 -10.38 0.15 6.21
C VAL A 156 -11.66 0.87 5.78
N ALA A 157 -12.19 1.72 6.65
CA ALA A 157 -13.35 2.56 6.37
C ALA A 157 -12.96 3.93 5.78
N SER A 158 -11.89 4.55 6.30
CA SER A 158 -11.32 5.79 5.78
C SER A 158 -9.89 5.99 6.23
N VAL A 159 -9.17 6.85 5.53
CA VAL A 159 -7.83 7.33 5.91
C VAL A 159 -7.89 8.84 6.04
N GLU A 160 -7.43 9.35 7.16
CA GLU A 160 -7.33 10.78 7.43
C GLU A 160 -5.90 11.12 7.85
N GLU A 161 -5.56 12.40 7.92
CA GLU A 161 -4.23 12.81 8.38
C GLU A 161 -3.97 12.30 9.81
N GLY A 162 -3.00 11.43 9.96
CA GLY A 162 -2.58 10.88 11.26
C GLY A 162 -3.47 9.78 11.82
N VAL A 163 -4.50 9.31 11.10
CA VAL A 163 -5.38 8.24 11.57
C VAL A 163 -5.95 7.39 10.44
N LEU A 164 -6.00 6.09 10.67
CA LEU A 164 -6.67 5.10 9.84
C LEU A 164 -7.89 4.56 10.60
N ASN A 165 -9.08 4.70 10.03
CA ASN A 165 -10.34 4.24 10.61
C ASN A 165 -10.73 2.89 10.02
N LEU A 166 -11.07 1.92 10.89
CA LEU A 166 -11.48 0.58 10.50
C LEU A 166 -13.01 0.45 10.44
N ALA A 167 -13.49 -0.53 9.70
CA ALA A 167 -14.92 -0.81 9.57
C ALA A 167 -15.59 -1.20 10.90
N SER A 168 -14.84 -1.77 11.84
CA SER A 168 -15.29 -2.06 13.21
C SER A 168 -15.50 -0.81 14.08
N GLY A 169 -15.11 0.38 13.61
CA GLY A 169 -15.12 1.63 14.37
C GLY A 169 -13.84 1.86 15.19
N LYS A 170 -12.86 0.95 15.14
CA LYS A 170 -11.54 1.19 15.72
C LYS A 170 -10.75 2.20 14.89
N ALA A 171 -9.88 2.97 15.53
CA ALA A 171 -8.96 3.90 14.89
C ALA A 171 -7.50 3.51 15.19
N ILE A 172 -6.65 3.60 14.21
CA ILE A 172 -5.21 3.37 14.31
C ILE A 172 -4.51 4.70 14.09
N PRO A 173 -3.92 5.32 15.13
CA PRO A 173 -3.08 6.50 14.94
C PRO A 173 -1.85 6.14 14.11
N THR A 174 -1.74 6.70 12.91
CA THR A 174 -0.63 6.49 11.99
C THR A 174 -0.56 7.61 10.97
N TYR A 175 0.64 8.13 10.69
CA TYR A 175 0.89 9.05 9.59
C TYR A 175 1.39 8.32 8.33
N THR A 176 1.70 7.03 8.44
CA THR A 176 2.20 6.22 7.34
C THR A 176 1.24 5.07 7.05
N ALA A 177 0.34 5.29 6.11
CA ALA A 177 -0.59 4.29 5.58
C ALA A 177 -0.11 3.86 4.18
N VAL A 178 0.25 2.58 4.02
CA VAL A 178 0.71 2.02 2.74
C VAL A 178 -0.39 1.14 2.17
N TRP A 179 -0.96 1.55 1.04
CA TRP A 179 -2.06 0.84 0.41
C TRP A 179 -1.57 -0.19 -0.60
N THR A 180 -1.76 -1.47 -0.28
CA THR A 180 -1.42 -2.61 -1.15
C THR A 180 -2.63 -3.53 -1.44
N ALA A 181 -3.84 -3.09 -1.05
CA ALA A 181 -5.02 -3.95 -0.96
C ALA A 181 -5.70 -4.30 -2.28
N GLY A 182 -5.32 -3.72 -3.40
CA GLY A 182 -6.02 -4.03 -4.64
C GLY A 182 -5.37 -3.51 -5.89
N VAL A 183 -5.66 -4.19 -6.98
CA VAL A 183 -5.24 -3.84 -8.34
C VAL A 183 -6.47 -3.89 -9.24
N LYS A 184 -6.59 -2.94 -10.15
CA LYS A 184 -7.60 -2.93 -11.22
C LYS A 184 -6.94 -2.69 -12.56
N ALA A 185 -7.61 -3.04 -13.65
CA ALA A 185 -7.17 -2.66 -14.99
C ALA A 185 -7.04 -1.13 -15.08
N ASN A 186 -6.08 -0.68 -15.88
CA ASN A 186 -5.92 0.74 -16.16
C ASN A 186 -7.25 1.31 -16.68
N THR A 187 -7.69 2.43 -16.08
CA THR A 187 -8.99 3.04 -16.40
C THR A 187 -9.09 3.49 -17.85
N ASP A 188 -7.96 3.88 -18.47
CA ASP A 188 -7.93 4.23 -19.89
C ASP A 188 -8.36 3.06 -20.81
N THR A 189 -8.34 1.81 -20.31
CA THR A 189 -8.82 0.64 -21.07
C THR A 189 -10.32 0.73 -21.36
N ALA A 190 -11.08 1.44 -20.54
CA ALA A 190 -12.53 1.63 -20.74
C ALA A 190 -12.86 2.62 -21.83
N ASP A 191 -11.89 3.45 -22.26
CA ASP A 191 -12.05 4.47 -23.31
C ASP A 191 -11.86 3.88 -24.73
N PHE A 192 -11.45 2.62 -24.80
CA PHE A 192 -11.20 1.89 -26.03
C PHE A 192 -12.12 0.68 -26.18
#